data_a66d68574421a56d66cd8d5500f2b680
#
_entry.id   a66d68574421a56d66cd8d5500f2b680
#
_cell.length_a   1.000
_cell.length_b   1.000
_cell.length_c   1.000
_cell.angle_alpha   90.00
_cell.angle_beta   90.00
_cell.angle_gamma   90.00
#
_symmetry.space_group_name_H-M   'P 1'
#
loop_
_entity.id
_entity.type
_entity.pdbx_description
1 polymer ?
#
loop_
_entity_poly.entity_id
_entity_poly.type
_entity_poly.pdbx_seq_one_letter_code
_entity_poly.pdbx_strand_id
1 'polypeptide(L)'
;MPPEPAGAASAPPVVVVLLGPTASGKTDLGIALAERFDLAVLSVDSRQLYADMDIGTAKPTAAQRARVRHELLDLRPPDQPLTLQEFRGLALEAIAREHARRGVALLVGGSGLYLQALTQGLEPPAVPPQPQLRAQFTALGQPGCHALLRQADPEAAARIAPADAVRTQRALEVLYATGRPLSQQQRRNPPPWRVLELGLDPADLRQRIQRRTEALYAAGLVAETERLIQRYGEALPLLETIGYGEARRVLRGELREAEARRLTEQRTRQFAKRQRTWFRRQHTPLWLGGGDASADGDVTQQAAQEIAAVLG
;
A
#
# COMPACT_ATOMS: atom_id res chain seq x y z
N MET A 1 0.36 -52.19 -21.06
CA MET A 1 -0.20 -50.84 -21.00
C MET A 1 0.93 -49.85 -21.09
N PRO A 2 0.94 -48.93 -22.06
CA PRO A 2 1.95 -47.84 -22.08
C PRO A 2 1.62 -46.89 -20.91
N PRO A 3 2.64 -46.24 -20.28
CA PRO A 3 2.40 -45.26 -19.23
C PRO A 3 1.66 -44.06 -19.82
N GLU A 4 0.65 -43.58 -19.06
CA GLU A 4 -0.04 -42.33 -19.38
C GLU A 4 0.98 -41.18 -19.49
N PRO A 5 0.82 -40.27 -20.47
CA PRO A 5 1.69 -39.14 -20.58
C PRO A 5 1.57 -38.30 -19.33
N ALA A 6 2.70 -38.03 -18.65
CA ALA A 6 2.80 -37.12 -17.54
C ALA A 6 2.09 -35.81 -17.93
N GLY A 7 1.06 -35.44 -17.17
CA GLY A 7 0.24 -34.28 -17.43
C GLY A 7 1.14 -33.06 -17.68
N ALA A 8 0.88 -32.35 -18.77
CA ALA A 8 1.55 -31.10 -19.09
C ALA A 8 1.52 -30.20 -17.88
N ALA A 9 2.68 -29.89 -17.32
CA ALA A 9 2.78 -28.97 -16.19
C ALA A 9 2.12 -27.65 -16.61
N SER A 10 0.98 -27.33 -16.02
CA SER A 10 0.29 -26.07 -16.28
C SER A 10 1.26 -24.93 -16.01
N ALA A 11 1.28 -23.92 -16.87
CA ALA A 11 2.13 -22.76 -16.67
C ALA A 11 1.92 -22.19 -15.24
N PRO A 12 2.99 -21.74 -14.56
CA PRO A 12 2.86 -21.23 -13.20
C PRO A 12 1.87 -20.06 -13.18
N PRO A 13 1.04 -19.94 -12.12
CA PRO A 13 0.05 -18.88 -12.02
C PRO A 13 0.70 -17.50 -12.05
N VAL A 14 -0.09 -16.47 -12.34
CA VAL A 14 0.39 -15.10 -12.53
C VAL A 14 -0.21 -14.17 -11.48
N VAL A 15 0.61 -13.29 -10.94
CA VAL A 15 0.17 -12.11 -10.18
C VAL A 15 0.42 -10.88 -11.02
N VAL A 16 -0.63 -10.21 -11.43
CA VAL A 16 -0.60 -8.90 -12.07
C VAL A 16 -0.66 -7.83 -10.99
N VAL A 17 0.29 -6.92 -10.98
CA VAL A 17 0.37 -5.81 -10.02
C VAL A 17 0.19 -4.48 -10.74
N LEU A 18 -0.86 -3.76 -10.41
CA LEU A 18 -1.06 -2.40 -10.86
C LEU A 18 -0.60 -1.44 -9.75
N LEU A 19 0.56 -0.84 -9.96
CA LEU A 19 1.20 0.05 -9.00
C LEU A 19 1.36 1.49 -9.52
N GLY A 20 1.64 2.41 -8.61
CA GLY A 20 1.85 3.83 -8.94
C GLY A 20 1.51 4.74 -7.76
N PRO A 21 1.83 6.04 -7.85
CA PRO A 21 1.53 6.99 -6.79
C PRO A 21 0.02 7.17 -6.56
N THR A 22 -0.34 7.73 -5.41
CA THR A 22 -1.73 8.13 -5.17
C THR A 22 -2.21 9.09 -6.25
N ALA A 23 -3.50 9.05 -6.58
CA ALA A 23 -4.14 9.82 -7.66
C ALA A 23 -3.67 9.49 -9.10
N SER A 24 -2.97 8.38 -9.33
CA SER A 24 -2.53 8.01 -10.70
C SER A 24 -3.62 7.37 -11.57
N GLY A 25 -4.81 7.05 -11.04
CA GLY A 25 -5.88 6.39 -11.81
C GLY A 25 -5.93 4.86 -11.68
N LYS A 26 -5.12 4.27 -10.79
CA LYS A 26 -5.07 2.80 -10.59
C LYS A 26 -6.42 2.15 -10.33
N THR A 27 -7.30 2.82 -9.58
CA THR A 27 -8.61 2.25 -9.22
C THR A 27 -9.46 2.02 -10.46
N ASP A 28 -9.58 3.02 -11.32
CA ASP A 28 -10.41 2.92 -12.52
C ASP A 28 -9.83 1.93 -13.53
N LEU A 29 -8.50 1.96 -13.75
CA LEU A 29 -7.82 0.98 -14.59
C LEU A 29 -7.94 -0.45 -14.01
N GLY A 30 -7.78 -0.60 -12.69
CA GLY A 30 -7.92 -1.90 -12.02
C GLY A 30 -9.33 -2.48 -12.19
N ILE A 31 -10.37 -1.65 -12.10
CA ILE A 31 -11.75 -2.07 -12.34
C ILE A 31 -11.95 -2.48 -13.80
N ALA A 32 -11.49 -1.68 -14.76
CA ALA A 32 -11.60 -2.00 -16.19
C ALA A 32 -10.91 -3.31 -16.56
N LEU A 33 -9.73 -3.57 -15.99
CA LEU A 33 -9.01 -4.84 -16.16
C LEU A 33 -9.74 -6.00 -15.49
N ALA A 34 -10.27 -5.78 -14.29
CA ALA A 34 -11.02 -6.80 -13.55
C ALA A 34 -12.30 -7.21 -14.30
N GLU A 35 -13.02 -6.26 -14.89
CA GLU A 35 -14.20 -6.54 -15.76
C GLU A 35 -13.78 -7.35 -16.99
N ARG A 36 -12.70 -6.95 -17.66
CA ARG A 36 -12.26 -7.59 -18.91
C ARG A 36 -11.80 -9.03 -18.72
N PHE A 37 -11.14 -9.33 -17.60
CA PHE A 37 -10.57 -10.66 -17.31
C PHE A 37 -11.36 -11.45 -16.28
N ASP A 38 -12.52 -10.97 -15.85
CA ASP A 38 -13.36 -11.55 -14.80
C ASP A 38 -12.55 -11.86 -13.52
N LEU A 39 -11.89 -10.85 -12.98
CA LEU A 39 -11.04 -10.94 -11.79
C LEU A 39 -11.63 -10.18 -10.60
N ALA A 40 -11.19 -10.49 -9.39
CA ALA A 40 -11.34 -9.60 -8.27
C ALA A 40 -10.19 -8.59 -8.23
N VAL A 41 -10.49 -7.35 -7.78
CA VAL A 41 -9.46 -6.38 -7.41
C VAL A 41 -9.02 -6.65 -5.98
N LEU A 42 -7.77 -7.08 -5.80
CA LEU A 42 -7.16 -7.25 -4.48
C LEU A 42 -6.45 -5.95 -4.08
N SER A 43 -7.04 -5.20 -3.13
CA SER A 43 -6.50 -3.90 -2.71
C SER A 43 -5.21 -4.07 -1.90
N VAL A 44 -4.13 -3.40 -2.32
CA VAL A 44 -2.86 -3.36 -1.60
C VAL A 44 -2.59 -1.92 -1.13
N ASP A 45 -3.43 -1.46 -0.21
CA ASP A 45 -3.33 -0.15 0.42
C ASP A 45 -3.43 -0.27 1.95
N SER A 46 -2.41 0.20 2.66
CA SER A 46 -2.30 0.10 4.12
C SER A 46 -3.31 0.96 4.89
N ARG A 47 -4.15 1.72 4.21
CA ARG A 47 -5.20 2.56 4.82
C ARG A 47 -6.60 2.10 4.46
N GLN A 48 -6.82 1.62 3.24
CA GLN A 48 -8.11 1.12 2.79
C GLN A 48 -8.54 -0.19 3.46
N LEU A 49 -7.63 -0.86 4.14
CA LEU A 49 -7.91 -2.07 4.92
C LEU A 49 -8.72 -1.83 6.21
N TYR A 50 -8.88 -0.55 6.64
CA TYR A 50 -9.64 -0.22 7.85
C TYR A 50 -11.07 0.21 7.51
N ALA A 51 -12.05 -0.39 8.18
CA ALA A 51 -13.47 -0.01 8.08
C ALA A 51 -13.67 1.46 8.51
N ASP A 52 -14.78 2.07 8.09
CA ASP A 52 -15.18 3.44 8.43
C ASP A 52 -14.24 4.56 7.93
N MET A 53 -13.10 4.24 7.35
CA MET A 53 -12.14 5.19 6.77
C MET A 53 -12.27 5.19 5.24
N ASP A 54 -13.37 5.72 4.72
CA ASP A 54 -13.75 5.57 3.31
C ASP A 54 -13.32 6.77 2.46
N ILE A 55 -13.74 7.97 2.87
CA ILE A 55 -13.49 9.21 2.11
C ILE A 55 -12.01 9.55 2.14
N GLY A 56 -11.41 9.68 3.32
CA GLY A 56 -10.02 10.12 3.45
C GLY A 56 -9.00 9.16 2.86
N THR A 57 -9.30 7.88 2.76
CA THR A 57 -8.48 6.89 2.08
C THR A 57 -8.81 6.75 0.60
N ALA A 58 -9.89 7.41 0.15
CA ALA A 58 -10.49 7.28 -1.18
C ALA A 58 -10.66 5.81 -1.59
N LYS A 59 -11.34 5.05 -0.75
CA LYS A 59 -11.77 3.69 -1.10
C LYS A 59 -12.64 3.70 -2.36
N PRO A 60 -12.70 2.60 -3.10
CA PRO A 60 -13.67 2.44 -4.18
C PRO A 60 -15.08 2.70 -3.68
N THR A 61 -15.83 3.53 -4.41
CA THR A 61 -17.22 3.87 -4.10
C THR A 61 -18.12 2.65 -4.15
N ALA A 62 -19.33 2.72 -3.57
CA ALA A 62 -20.32 1.65 -3.67
C ALA A 62 -20.63 1.29 -5.14
N ALA A 63 -20.73 2.29 -6.03
CA ALA A 63 -20.92 2.09 -7.46
C ALA A 63 -19.74 1.34 -8.11
N GLN A 64 -18.51 1.67 -7.76
CA GLN A 64 -17.31 0.97 -8.24
C GLN A 64 -17.23 -0.47 -7.70
N ARG A 65 -17.57 -0.67 -6.42
CA ARG A 65 -17.62 -2.02 -5.81
C ARG A 65 -18.73 -2.90 -6.39
N ALA A 66 -19.82 -2.31 -6.89
CA ALA A 66 -20.89 -3.06 -7.55
C ALA A 66 -20.49 -3.59 -8.94
N ARG A 67 -19.48 -3.00 -9.58
CA ARG A 67 -19.02 -3.41 -10.92
C ARG A 67 -18.17 -4.68 -10.86
N VAL A 68 -17.25 -4.76 -9.88
CA VAL A 68 -16.32 -5.90 -9.72
C VAL A 68 -16.12 -6.22 -8.25
N ARG A 69 -15.78 -7.47 -7.95
CA ARG A 69 -15.42 -7.86 -6.59
C ARG A 69 -14.15 -7.14 -6.15
N HIS A 70 -14.19 -6.61 -4.92
CA HIS A 70 -13.02 -6.05 -4.26
C HIS A 70 -12.74 -6.86 -2.99
N GLU A 71 -11.50 -7.23 -2.77
CA GLU A 71 -11.03 -7.90 -1.56
C GLU A 71 -9.91 -7.10 -0.89
N LEU A 72 -9.60 -7.44 0.34
CA LEU A 72 -8.59 -6.77 1.18
C LEU A 72 -8.96 -5.30 1.53
N LEU A 73 -10.24 -4.99 1.52
CA LEU A 73 -10.82 -3.75 2.06
C LEU A 73 -11.54 -4.07 3.39
N ASP A 74 -11.66 -3.09 4.26
CA ASP A 74 -12.49 -3.17 5.49
C ASP A 74 -12.18 -4.42 6.37
N LEU A 75 -10.92 -4.83 6.44
CA LEU A 75 -10.50 -6.04 7.15
C LEU A 75 -10.62 -5.92 8.67
N ARG A 76 -10.48 -4.71 9.22
CA ARG A 76 -10.52 -4.43 10.65
C ARG A 76 -11.03 -3.03 10.94
N PRO A 77 -11.59 -2.78 12.15
CA PRO A 77 -11.83 -1.42 12.62
C PRO A 77 -10.51 -0.67 12.88
N PRO A 78 -10.50 0.67 12.83
CA PRO A 78 -9.30 1.50 12.92
C PRO A 78 -8.52 1.39 14.23
N ASP A 79 -9.16 1.01 15.32
CA ASP A 79 -8.55 0.82 16.64
C ASP A 79 -7.85 -0.54 16.80
N GLN A 80 -7.96 -1.41 15.80
CA GLN A 80 -7.28 -2.71 15.76
C GLN A 80 -6.22 -2.73 14.66
N PRO A 81 -4.96 -2.36 14.96
CA PRO A 81 -3.92 -2.27 13.96
C PRO A 81 -3.62 -3.62 13.32
N LEU A 82 -3.51 -3.64 11.99
CA LEU A 82 -3.12 -4.80 11.21
C LEU A 82 -1.62 -4.71 10.89
N THR A 83 -0.89 -5.76 11.22
CA THR A 83 0.54 -5.86 10.88
C THR A 83 0.73 -6.24 9.41
N LEU A 84 1.91 -5.94 8.84
CA LEU A 84 2.26 -6.39 7.49
C LEU A 84 2.21 -7.92 7.35
N GLN A 85 2.59 -8.66 8.40
CA GLN A 85 2.56 -10.11 8.39
C GLN A 85 1.13 -10.66 8.31
N GLU A 86 0.21 -10.13 9.11
CA GLU A 86 -1.22 -10.50 9.06
C GLU A 86 -1.83 -10.15 7.70
N PHE A 87 -1.56 -8.93 7.18
CA PHE A 87 -2.00 -8.55 5.84
C PHE A 87 -1.47 -9.52 4.79
N ARG A 88 -0.17 -9.87 4.85
CA ARG A 88 0.43 -10.83 3.92
C ARG A 88 -0.30 -12.17 3.94
N GLY A 89 -0.64 -12.71 5.11
CA GLY A 89 -1.42 -13.95 5.24
C GLY A 89 -2.76 -13.86 4.49
N LEU A 90 -3.56 -12.83 4.81
CA LEU A 90 -4.86 -12.60 4.15
C LEU A 90 -4.73 -12.40 2.63
N ALA A 91 -3.70 -11.68 2.19
CA ALA A 91 -3.46 -11.44 0.77
C ALA A 91 -3.04 -12.73 0.03
N LEU A 92 -2.22 -13.59 0.65
CA LEU A 92 -1.84 -14.88 0.07
C LEU A 92 -3.04 -15.80 -0.11
N GLU A 93 -3.97 -15.83 0.85
CA GLU A 93 -5.23 -16.58 0.74
C GLU A 93 -6.11 -16.03 -0.40
N ALA A 94 -6.23 -14.70 -0.53
CA ALA A 94 -6.98 -14.08 -1.62
C ALA A 94 -6.35 -14.38 -3.00
N ILE A 95 -5.03 -14.31 -3.11
CA ILE A 95 -4.27 -14.69 -4.32
C ILE A 95 -4.53 -16.16 -4.66
N ALA A 96 -4.46 -17.07 -3.68
CA ALA A 96 -4.69 -18.49 -3.91
C ALA A 96 -6.10 -18.77 -4.44
N ARG A 97 -7.13 -18.07 -3.92
CA ARG A 97 -8.51 -18.17 -4.44
C ARG A 97 -8.62 -17.74 -5.91
N GLU A 98 -7.99 -16.60 -6.27
CA GLU A 98 -8.02 -16.13 -7.66
C GLU A 98 -7.20 -17.05 -8.58
N HIS A 99 -6.06 -17.56 -8.12
CA HIS A 99 -5.27 -18.55 -8.87
C HIS A 99 -6.07 -19.85 -9.13
N ALA A 100 -6.77 -20.37 -8.13
CA ALA A 100 -7.62 -21.55 -8.29
C ALA A 100 -8.77 -21.30 -9.28
N ARG A 101 -9.28 -20.06 -9.37
CA ARG A 101 -10.41 -19.70 -10.22
C ARG A 101 -9.99 -19.36 -11.66
N ARG A 102 -8.89 -18.64 -11.84
CA ARG A 102 -8.50 -18.08 -13.14
C ARG A 102 -7.01 -18.24 -13.50
N GLY A 103 -6.20 -18.81 -12.62
CA GLY A 103 -4.74 -18.86 -12.82
C GLY A 103 -4.04 -17.50 -12.69
N VAL A 104 -4.78 -16.42 -12.42
CA VAL A 104 -4.28 -15.05 -12.31
C VAL A 104 -4.95 -14.30 -11.18
N ALA A 105 -4.17 -13.46 -10.47
CA ALA A 105 -4.66 -12.55 -9.45
C ALA A 105 -4.26 -11.10 -9.78
N LEU A 106 -5.16 -10.13 -9.55
CA LEU A 106 -4.95 -8.70 -9.82
C LEU A 106 -4.78 -7.92 -8.52
N LEU A 107 -3.55 -7.51 -8.21
CA LEU A 107 -3.22 -6.63 -7.09
C LEU A 107 -3.24 -5.17 -7.53
N VAL A 108 -3.96 -4.31 -6.83
CA VAL A 108 -4.02 -2.88 -7.13
C VAL A 108 -3.65 -2.07 -5.90
N GLY A 109 -2.58 -1.27 -5.95
CA GLY A 109 -2.21 -0.50 -4.78
C GLY A 109 -1.01 0.43 -4.89
N GLY A 110 -0.80 1.19 -3.79
CA GLY A 110 0.27 2.17 -3.65
C GLY A 110 1.19 1.92 -2.44
N SER A 111 0.96 0.86 -1.67
CA SER A 111 1.74 0.55 -0.47
C SER A 111 2.94 -0.33 -0.83
N GLY A 112 4.06 0.31 -1.20
CA GLY A 112 5.24 -0.36 -1.76
C GLY A 112 5.77 -1.52 -0.90
N LEU A 113 5.83 -1.37 0.43
CA LEU A 113 6.28 -2.45 1.33
C LEU A 113 5.33 -3.66 1.32
N TYR A 114 4.02 -3.41 1.20
CA TYR A 114 3.00 -4.46 1.10
C TYR A 114 3.12 -5.21 -0.23
N LEU A 115 3.30 -4.47 -1.33
CA LEU A 115 3.57 -5.07 -2.64
C LEU A 115 4.86 -5.91 -2.60
N GLN A 116 5.95 -5.38 -2.02
CA GLN A 116 7.22 -6.10 -1.92
C GLN A 116 7.09 -7.41 -1.14
N ALA A 117 6.25 -7.46 -0.09
CA ALA A 117 5.98 -8.69 0.65
C ALA A 117 5.28 -9.76 -0.20
N LEU A 118 4.46 -9.35 -1.19
CA LEU A 118 3.71 -10.25 -2.06
C LEU A 118 4.46 -10.61 -3.35
N THR A 119 5.27 -9.68 -3.89
CA THR A 119 5.94 -9.88 -5.20
C THR A 119 7.37 -10.39 -5.05
N GLN A 120 8.04 -10.05 -3.96
CA GLN A 120 9.44 -10.42 -3.72
C GLN A 120 9.61 -11.33 -2.50
N GLY A 121 8.49 -11.72 -1.86
CA GLY A 121 8.49 -12.61 -0.71
C GLY A 121 9.17 -12.04 0.53
N LEU A 122 9.15 -10.71 0.72
CA LEU A 122 9.67 -10.11 1.94
C LEU A 122 8.88 -10.61 3.16
N GLU A 123 9.57 -11.22 4.10
CA GLU A 123 9.03 -11.67 5.39
C GLU A 123 9.51 -10.74 6.49
N PRO A 124 8.63 -9.88 7.02
CA PRO A 124 8.99 -9.05 8.15
C PRO A 124 9.13 -9.92 9.42
N PRO A 125 10.03 -9.55 10.35
CA PRO A 125 10.11 -10.22 11.64
C PRO A 125 8.76 -10.22 12.36
N ALA A 126 8.38 -11.37 12.92
CA ALA A 126 7.12 -11.59 13.64
C ALA A 126 7.17 -10.97 15.05
N VAL A 127 7.50 -9.70 15.15
CA VAL A 127 7.56 -8.93 16.39
C VAL A 127 6.44 -7.90 16.39
N PRO A 128 5.46 -8.00 17.30
CA PRO A 128 4.43 -6.99 17.45
C PRO A 128 5.03 -5.67 17.94
N PRO A 129 4.35 -4.54 17.73
CA PRO A 129 4.76 -3.26 18.29
C PRO A 129 4.95 -3.33 19.81
N GLN A 130 6.03 -2.73 20.32
CA GLN A 130 6.38 -2.70 21.74
C GLN A 130 6.27 -1.26 22.28
N PRO A 131 5.07 -0.82 22.74
CA PRO A 131 4.84 0.59 23.10
C PRO A 131 5.79 1.11 24.19
N GLN A 132 6.14 0.28 25.17
CA GLN A 132 7.05 0.66 26.25
C GLN A 132 8.48 0.90 25.71
N LEU A 133 9.00 0.02 24.85
CA LEU A 133 10.31 0.23 24.20
C LEU A 133 10.30 1.49 23.33
N ARG A 134 9.23 1.74 22.59
CA ARG A 134 9.10 2.95 21.77
C ARG A 134 9.11 4.23 22.59
N ALA A 135 8.46 4.23 23.75
CA ALA A 135 8.51 5.34 24.69
C ALA A 135 9.94 5.60 25.18
N GLN A 136 10.68 4.55 25.55
CA GLN A 136 12.10 4.64 25.96
C GLN A 136 12.97 5.19 24.82
N PHE A 137 12.79 4.69 23.58
CA PHE A 137 13.52 5.18 22.40
C PHE A 137 13.20 6.64 22.09
N THR A 138 11.94 7.04 22.30
CA THR A 138 11.54 8.44 22.14
C THR A 138 12.23 9.34 23.18
N ALA A 139 12.30 8.91 24.42
CA ALA A 139 13.00 9.62 25.50
C ALA A 139 14.52 9.71 25.26
N LEU A 140 15.15 8.65 24.72
CA LEU A 140 16.57 8.64 24.37
C LEU A 140 16.91 9.59 23.19
N GLY A 141 15.93 9.85 22.34
CA GLY A 141 16.09 10.66 21.15
C GLY A 141 16.76 9.94 19.98
N GLN A 142 16.54 10.47 18.77
CA GLN A 142 17.00 9.84 17.53
C GLN A 142 18.53 9.67 17.44
N PRO A 143 19.37 10.65 17.84
CA PRO A 143 20.83 10.45 17.80
C PRO A 143 21.30 9.29 18.67
N GLY A 144 20.75 9.16 19.88
CA GLY A 144 21.06 8.05 20.80
C GLY A 144 20.61 6.71 20.25
N CYS A 145 19.36 6.62 19.74
CA CYS A 145 18.85 5.41 19.11
C CYS A 145 19.70 4.97 17.91
N HIS A 146 20.09 5.89 17.04
CA HIS A 146 20.90 5.55 15.87
C HIS A 146 22.34 5.13 16.27
N ALA A 147 22.89 5.72 17.33
CA ALA A 147 24.18 5.29 17.88
C ALA A 147 24.12 3.85 18.44
N LEU A 148 23.06 3.52 19.17
CA LEU A 148 22.81 2.13 19.62
C LEU A 148 22.66 1.17 18.44
N LEU A 149 21.92 1.55 17.41
CA LEU A 149 21.75 0.71 16.23
C LEU A 149 23.08 0.47 15.52
N ARG A 150 23.96 1.48 15.41
CA ARG A 150 25.29 1.31 14.80
C ARG A 150 26.16 0.29 15.54
N GLN A 151 26.01 0.19 16.85
CA GLN A 151 26.75 -0.78 17.65
C GLN A 151 26.17 -2.19 17.53
N ALA A 152 24.85 -2.31 17.57
CA ALA A 152 24.16 -3.59 17.67
C ALA A 152 23.81 -4.23 16.32
N ASP A 153 23.59 -3.42 15.27
CA ASP A 153 23.28 -3.84 13.90
C ASP A 153 23.89 -2.86 12.88
N PRO A 154 25.22 -2.90 12.68
CA PRO A 154 25.93 -1.98 11.78
C PRO A 154 25.38 -2.04 10.34
N GLU A 155 24.96 -3.23 9.90
CA GLU A 155 24.41 -3.44 8.55
C GLU A 155 23.06 -2.74 8.37
N ALA A 156 22.16 -2.83 9.33
CA ALA A 156 20.92 -2.07 9.30
C ALA A 156 21.19 -0.56 9.42
N ALA A 157 22.11 -0.14 10.28
CA ALA A 157 22.48 1.26 10.44
C ALA A 157 23.04 1.90 9.17
N ALA A 158 23.79 1.15 8.36
CA ALA A 158 24.30 1.63 7.08
C ALA A 158 23.19 1.88 6.03
N ARG A 159 22.06 1.17 6.15
CA ARG A 159 20.91 1.29 5.24
C ARG A 159 19.84 2.26 5.72
N ILE A 160 19.80 2.55 7.03
CA ILE A 160 18.83 3.44 7.66
C ILE A 160 19.45 4.82 7.84
N ALA A 161 18.85 5.84 7.22
CA ALA A 161 19.34 7.20 7.37
C ALA A 161 19.36 7.63 8.86
N PRO A 162 20.39 8.37 9.32
CA PRO A 162 20.50 8.78 10.72
C PRO A 162 19.29 9.56 11.27
N ALA A 163 18.55 10.26 10.41
CA ALA A 163 17.34 10.99 10.77
C ALA A 163 16.05 10.14 10.72
N ASP A 164 16.10 8.88 10.27
CA ASP A 164 14.92 8.02 10.14
C ASP A 164 14.60 7.34 11.48
N ALA A 165 13.87 8.07 12.34
CA ALA A 165 13.49 7.59 13.66
C ALA A 165 12.60 6.33 13.60
N VAL A 166 11.68 6.26 12.63
CA VAL A 166 10.73 5.16 12.53
C VAL A 166 11.44 3.84 12.24
N ARG A 167 12.34 3.83 11.27
CA ARG A 167 13.11 2.63 10.93
C ARG A 167 14.15 2.28 11.99
N THR A 168 14.81 3.27 12.57
CA THR A 168 15.76 3.07 13.67
C THR A 168 15.08 2.42 14.87
N GLN A 169 13.96 2.98 15.35
CA GLN A 169 13.21 2.42 16.46
C GLN A 169 12.70 1.02 16.14
N ARG A 170 12.22 0.77 14.92
CA ARG A 170 11.77 -0.58 14.53
C ARG A 170 12.92 -1.60 14.55
N ALA A 171 14.09 -1.24 14.08
CA ALA A 171 15.25 -2.13 14.11
C ALA A 171 15.68 -2.48 15.54
N LEU A 172 15.72 -1.49 16.41
CA LEU A 172 15.98 -1.69 17.84
C LEU A 172 14.88 -2.50 18.52
N GLU A 173 13.61 -2.21 18.24
CA GLU A 173 12.46 -2.96 18.77
C GLU A 173 12.56 -4.46 18.45
N VAL A 174 12.91 -4.80 17.21
CA VAL A 174 13.12 -6.18 16.79
C VAL A 174 14.31 -6.80 17.52
N LEU A 175 15.43 -6.10 17.62
CA LEU A 175 16.62 -6.55 18.34
C LEU A 175 16.32 -6.85 19.81
N TYR A 176 15.69 -5.92 20.52
CA TYR A 176 15.39 -6.08 21.96
C TYR A 176 14.33 -7.15 22.22
N ALA A 177 13.37 -7.32 21.31
CA ALA A 177 12.34 -8.34 21.45
C ALA A 177 12.83 -9.77 21.13
N THR A 178 13.86 -9.92 20.28
CA THR A 178 14.30 -11.24 19.78
C THR A 178 15.72 -11.61 20.16
N GLY A 179 16.51 -10.66 20.68
CA GLY A 179 17.95 -10.82 20.90
C GLY A 179 18.79 -10.93 19.62
N ARG A 180 18.21 -10.66 18.43
CA ARG A 180 18.88 -10.81 17.13
C ARG A 180 18.72 -9.54 16.27
N PRO A 181 19.80 -9.09 15.58
CA PRO A 181 19.76 -7.96 14.67
C PRO A 181 18.68 -8.07 13.58
N LEU A 182 18.05 -6.95 13.21
CA LEU A 182 17.07 -6.91 12.13
C LEU A 182 17.66 -7.38 10.80
N SER A 183 18.91 -7.00 10.49
CA SER A 183 19.63 -7.43 9.29
C SER A 183 19.67 -8.94 9.10
N GLN A 184 19.75 -9.69 10.19
CA GLN A 184 19.79 -11.17 10.22
C GLN A 184 18.40 -11.83 10.16
N GLN A 185 17.32 -11.05 10.29
CA GLN A 185 15.95 -11.56 10.36
C GLN A 185 15.11 -11.22 9.14
N GLN A 186 15.61 -10.36 8.26
CA GLN A 186 14.95 -10.08 6.99
C GLN A 186 15.14 -11.25 6.03
N ARG A 187 14.10 -12.05 5.88
CA ARG A 187 14.07 -13.15 4.92
C ARG A 187 13.34 -12.72 3.66
N ARG A 188 13.77 -13.28 2.53
CA ARG A 188 13.04 -13.21 1.26
C ARG A 188 12.78 -14.64 0.80
N ASN A 189 11.52 -14.95 0.65
CA ASN A 189 11.06 -16.23 0.10
C ASN A 189 10.25 -15.92 -1.16
N PRO A 190 10.89 -15.93 -2.36
CA PRO A 190 10.20 -15.59 -3.60
C PRO A 190 8.93 -16.41 -3.78
N PRO A 191 7.84 -15.79 -4.22
CA PRO A 191 6.58 -16.48 -4.41
C PRO A 191 6.66 -17.50 -5.57
N PRO A 192 5.84 -18.57 -5.56
CA PRO A 192 5.86 -19.62 -6.58
C PRO A 192 5.11 -19.26 -7.86
N TRP A 193 4.84 -17.99 -8.12
CA TRP A 193 4.13 -17.50 -9.28
C TRP A 193 4.95 -16.47 -10.07
N ARG A 194 4.57 -16.25 -11.32
CA ARG A 194 5.13 -15.17 -12.14
C ARG A 194 4.52 -13.84 -11.70
N VAL A 195 5.28 -12.76 -11.79
CA VAL A 195 4.83 -11.40 -11.44
C VAL A 195 4.93 -10.52 -12.68
N LEU A 196 3.81 -9.89 -13.06
CA LEU A 196 3.74 -8.82 -14.05
C LEU A 196 3.46 -7.51 -13.32
N GLU A 197 4.41 -6.60 -13.30
CA GLU A 197 4.23 -5.27 -12.68
C GLU A 197 3.91 -4.23 -13.77
N LEU A 198 2.74 -3.59 -13.66
CA LEU A 198 2.28 -2.50 -14.52
C LEU A 198 2.25 -1.21 -13.69
N GLY A 199 2.92 -0.18 -14.16
CA GLY A 199 3.10 1.09 -13.45
C GLY A 199 2.30 2.23 -14.07
N LEU A 200 1.61 3.04 -13.26
CA LEU A 200 0.98 4.30 -13.68
C LEU A 200 1.71 5.49 -13.05
N ASP A 201 2.18 6.41 -13.88
CA ASP A 201 2.80 7.66 -13.44
C ASP A 201 2.43 8.83 -14.37
N PRO A 202 1.17 9.32 -14.33
CA PRO A 202 0.67 10.32 -15.26
C PRO A 202 1.38 11.66 -15.10
N ALA A 203 1.59 12.36 -16.23
CA ALA A 203 2.27 13.66 -16.26
C ALA A 203 1.49 14.74 -15.49
N ASP A 204 0.15 14.69 -15.51
CA ASP A 204 -0.76 15.61 -14.84
C ASP A 204 -1.03 15.26 -13.36
N LEU A 205 -0.20 14.42 -12.74
CA LEU A 205 -0.41 13.93 -11.37
C LEU A 205 -0.68 15.06 -10.36
N ARG A 206 -0.05 16.22 -10.52
CA ARG A 206 -0.27 17.37 -9.64
C ARG A 206 -1.72 17.87 -9.70
N GLN A 207 -2.27 17.98 -10.89
CA GLN A 207 -3.66 18.40 -11.10
C GLN A 207 -4.64 17.33 -10.58
N ARG A 208 -4.32 16.05 -10.78
CA ARG A 208 -5.12 14.93 -10.26
C ARG A 208 -5.15 14.94 -8.72
N ILE A 209 -4.02 15.21 -8.07
CA ILE A 209 -3.96 15.34 -6.61
C ILE A 209 -4.83 16.50 -6.12
N GLN A 210 -4.77 17.65 -6.78
CA GLN A 210 -5.60 18.80 -6.43
C GLN A 210 -7.08 18.46 -6.54
N ARG A 211 -7.53 17.98 -7.71
CA ARG A 211 -8.94 17.59 -7.93
C ARG A 211 -9.42 16.53 -6.93
N ARG A 212 -8.58 15.54 -6.65
CA ARG A 212 -8.89 14.52 -5.65
C ARG A 212 -9.03 15.12 -4.25
N THR A 213 -8.13 16.03 -3.84
CA THR A 213 -8.23 16.68 -2.53
C THR A 213 -9.53 17.48 -2.41
N GLU A 214 -9.89 18.25 -3.42
CA GLU A 214 -11.14 18.98 -3.46
C GLU A 214 -12.36 18.03 -3.34
N ALA A 215 -12.35 16.94 -4.07
CA ALA A 215 -13.41 15.92 -4.01
C ALA A 215 -13.55 15.26 -2.63
N LEU A 216 -12.44 14.95 -1.92
CA LEU A 216 -12.49 14.36 -0.59
C LEU A 216 -13.17 15.29 0.43
N TYR A 217 -12.84 16.57 0.42
CA TYR A 217 -13.48 17.55 1.31
C TYR A 217 -14.95 17.78 0.93
N ALA A 218 -15.26 17.88 -0.37
CA ALA A 218 -16.63 17.99 -0.84
C ALA A 218 -17.49 16.76 -0.49
N ALA A 219 -16.89 15.57 -0.45
CA ALA A 219 -17.55 14.34 -0.04
C ALA A 219 -17.78 14.23 1.47
N GLY A 220 -17.26 15.17 2.30
CA GLY A 220 -17.48 15.20 3.73
C GLY A 220 -16.35 14.60 4.57
N LEU A 221 -15.10 14.73 4.17
CA LEU A 221 -13.94 14.25 4.92
C LEU A 221 -13.92 14.74 6.38
N VAL A 222 -14.31 16.01 6.63
CA VAL A 222 -14.36 16.58 7.99
C VAL A 222 -15.40 15.84 8.83
N ALA A 223 -16.60 15.61 8.30
CA ALA A 223 -17.66 14.87 8.98
C ALA A 223 -17.31 13.40 9.20
N GLU A 224 -16.60 12.75 8.24
CA GLU A 224 -16.07 11.39 8.46
C GLU A 224 -15.06 11.37 9.61
N THR A 225 -14.16 12.35 9.64
CA THR A 225 -13.18 12.48 10.73
C THR A 225 -13.84 12.65 12.10
N GLU A 226 -14.89 13.46 12.17
CA GLU A 226 -15.67 13.66 13.39
C GLU A 226 -16.30 12.34 13.87
N ARG A 227 -16.94 11.58 12.97
CA ARG A 227 -17.49 10.25 13.30
C ARG A 227 -16.43 9.29 13.82
N LEU A 228 -15.24 9.28 13.21
CA LEU A 228 -14.11 8.45 13.67
C LEU A 228 -13.67 8.85 15.09
N ILE A 229 -13.58 10.14 15.39
CA ILE A 229 -13.24 10.64 16.72
C ILE A 229 -14.31 10.22 17.74
N GLN A 230 -15.59 10.40 17.41
CA GLN A 230 -16.70 10.01 18.28
C GLN A 230 -16.72 8.51 18.58
N ARG A 231 -16.40 7.68 17.58
CA ARG A 231 -16.48 6.23 17.70
C ARG A 231 -15.23 5.60 18.33
N TYR A 232 -14.04 6.08 17.97
CA TYR A 232 -12.76 5.43 18.31
C TYR A 232 -11.86 6.30 19.19
N GLY A 233 -12.26 7.51 19.50
CA GLY A 233 -11.51 8.46 20.30
C GLY A 233 -10.53 9.31 19.51
N GLU A 234 -10.19 10.46 20.05
CA GLU A 234 -9.33 11.45 19.40
C GLU A 234 -7.85 11.01 19.32
N ALA A 235 -7.45 10.09 20.20
CA ALA A 235 -6.09 9.53 20.24
C ALA A 235 -5.85 8.43 19.21
N LEU A 236 -6.82 8.11 18.35
CA LEU A 236 -6.67 7.09 17.30
C LEU A 236 -5.48 7.41 16.38
N PRO A 237 -4.43 6.55 16.31
CA PRO A 237 -3.22 6.85 15.54
C PRO A 237 -3.47 7.04 14.04
N LEU A 238 -4.50 6.40 13.49
CA LEU A 238 -4.85 6.51 12.07
C LEU A 238 -5.38 7.89 11.69
N LEU A 239 -5.80 8.72 12.65
CA LEU A 239 -6.14 10.13 12.41
C LEU A 239 -4.93 10.99 12.01
N GLU A 240 -3.70 10.50 12.13
CA GLU A 240 -2.51 11.16 11.55
C GLU A 240 -2.36 10.95 10.04
N THR A 241 -3.18 10.09 9.44
CA THR A 241 -3.20 9.88 7.99
C THR A 241 -3.54 11.19 7.27
N ILE A 242 -2.90 11.42 6.12
CA ILE A 242 -3.11 12.62 5.29
C ILE A 242 -4.60 12.77 4.98
N GLY A 243 -5.12 13.96 5.18
CA GLY A 243 -6.53 14.29 5.08
C GLY A 243 -7.22 14.27 6.44
N TYR A 244 -7.14 13.18 7.18
CA TYR A 244 -7.75 13.09 8.54
C TYR A 244 -7.04 13.99 9.56
N GLY A 245 -5.70 14.05 9.54
CA GLY A 245 -4.96 14.92 10.44
C GLY A 245 -5.28 16.39 10.23
N GLU A 246 -5.45 16.83 9.00
CA GLU A 246 -5.85 18.18 8.66
C GLU A 246 -7.32 18.45 9.02
N ALA A 247 -8.22 17.51 8.74
CA ALA A 247 -9.64 17.59 9.08
C ALA A 247 -9.85 17.66 10.61
N ARG A 248 -9.08 16.89 11.38
CA ARG A 248 -9.08 16.97 12.86
C ARG A 248 -8.70 18.37 13.36
N ARG A 249 -7.72 19.02 12.72
CA ARG A 249 -7.33 20.40 13.06
C ARG A 249 -8.42 21.43 12.71
N VAL A 250 -9.22 21.16 11.67
CA VAL A 250 -10.42 21.97 11.38
C VAL A 250 -11.44 21.82 12.50
N LEU A 251 -11.72 20.60 12.95
CA LEU A 251 -12.66 20.34 14.05
C LEU A 251 -12.24 20.99 15.37
N ARG A 252 -10.94 21.12 15.60
CA ARG A 252 -10.39 21.84 16.76
C ARG A 252 -10.35 23.36 16.61
N GLY A 253 -10.75 23.92 15.47
CA GLY A 253 -10.66 25.35 15.19
C GLY A 253 -9.22 25.86 14.95
N GLU A 254 -8.25 24.97 14.80
CA GLU A 254 -6.83 25.32 14.55
C GLU A 254 -6.56 25.75 13.09
N LEU A 255 -7.40 25.27 12.15
CA LEU A 255 -7.31 25.56 10.72
C LEU A 255 -8.69 25.88 10.16
N ARG A 256 -8.74 26.81 9.20
CA ARG A 256 -9.89 26.92 8.30
C ARG A 256 -9.82 25.78 7.27
N GLU A 257 -10.96 25.32 6.79
CA GLU A 257 -11.04 24.22 5.82
C GLU A 257 -10.20 24.49 4.55
N ALA A 258 -10.17 25.75 4.07
CA ALA A 258 -9.35 26.12 2.91
C ALA A 258 -7.84 25.95 3.17
N GLU A 259 -7.39 26.11 4.40
CA GLU A 259 -5.99 25.88 4.80
C GLU A 259 -5.69 24.38 4.93
N ALA A 260 -6.62 23.65 5.52
CA ALA A 260 -6.56 22.18 5.62
C ALA A 260 -6.47 21.51 4.24
N ARG A 261 -7.27 21.95 3.28
CA ARG A 261 -7.22 21.49 1.87
C ARG A 261 -5.85 21.70 1.26
N ARG A 262 -5.27 22.91 1.38
CA ARG A 262 -3.93 23.20 0.87
C ARG A 262 -2.85 22.33 1.50
N LEU A 263 -2.92 22.13 2.81
CA LEU A 263 -1.97 21.30 3.55
C LEU A 263 -2.10 19.83 3.17
N THR A 264 -3.32 19.32 3.04
CA THR A 264 -3.62 17.96 2.55
C THR A 264 -3.02 17.74 1.16
N GLU A 265 -3.24 18.68 0.23
CA GLU A 265 -2.66 18.62 -1.12
C GLU A 265 -1.13 18.59 -1.08
N GLN A 266 -0.52 19.46 -0.31
CA GLN A 266 0.94 19.51 -0.16
C GLN A 266 1.51 18.20 0.37
N ARG A 267 0.94 17.65 1.45
CA ARG A 267 1.36 16.37 2.04
C ARG A 267 1.13 15.21 1.07
N THR A 268 0.03 15.23 0.31
CA THR A 268 -0.26 14.23 -0.71
C THR A 268 0.77 14.26 -1.84
N ARG A 269 1.19 15.44 -2.31
CA ARG A 269 2.29 15.58 -3.29
C ARG A 269 3.61 15.02 -2.76
N GLN A 270 3.95 15.30 -1.51
CA GLN A 270 5.15 14.74 -0.87
C GLN A 270 5.06 13.21 -0.75
N PHE A 271 3.88 12.69 -0.42
CA PHE A 271 3.65 11.25 -0.35
C PHE A 271 3.78 10.60 -1.74
N ALA A 272 3.17 11.15 -2.77
CA ALA A 272 3.29 10.69 -4.14
C ALA A 272 4.76 10.68 -4.63
N LYS A 273 5.56 11.73 -4.28
CA LYS A 273 7.00 11.76 -4.58
C LYS A 273 7.74 10.60 -3.91
N ARG A 274 7.42 10.28 -2.64
CA ARG A 274 8.01 9.13 -1.94
C ARG A 274 7.64 7.81 -2.60
N GLN A 275 6.37 7.64 -3.01
CA GLN A 275 5.92 6.43 -3.73
C GLN A 275 6.65 6.27 -5.07
N ARG A 276 6.78 7.34 -5.88
CA ARG A 276 7.56 7.33 -7.14
C ARG A 276 9.00 6.87 -6.91
N THR A 277 9.67 7.44 -5.89
CA THR A 277 11.05 7.06 -5.55
C THR A 277 11.13 5.61 -5.12
N TRP A 278 10.16 5.14 -4.34
CA TRP A 278 10.09 3.74 -3.89
C TRP A 278 9.94 2.78 -5.08
N PHE A 279 8.94 3.01 -5.92
CA PHE A 279 8.66 2.12 -7.06
C PHE A 279 9.83 2.05 -8.03
N ARG A 280 10.47 3.18 -8.34
CA ARG A 280 11.65 3.20 -9.23
C ARG A 280 12.88 2.50 -8.65
N ARG A 281 12.98 2.37 -7.32
CA ARG A 281 14.13 1.73 -6.64
C ARG A 281 13.90 0.26 -6.28
N GLN A 282 12.67 -0.13 -6.03
CA GLN A 282 12.34 -1.42 -5.45
C GLN A 282 11.53 -2.33 -6.38
N HIS A 283 11.02 -1.78 -7.47
CA HIS A 283 10.20 -2.46 -8.45
C HIS A 283 10.71 -2.17 -9.87
N THR A 284 10.35 -3.03 -10.82
CA THR A 284 10.71 -2.89 -12.25
C THR A 284 9.46 -2.93 -13.13
N PRO A 285 8.47 -2.04 -12.91
CA PRO A 285 7.22 -2.11 -13.64
C PRO A 285 7.39 -1.69 -15.09
N LEU A 286 6.59 -2.29 -15.97
CA LEU A 286 6.31 -1.72 -17.27
C LEU A 286 5.45 -0.46 -17.06
N TRP A 287 6.02 0.71 -17.32
CA TRP A 287 5.30 1.98 -17.18
C TRP A 287 4.35 2.17 -18.35
N LEU A 288 3.05 2.26 -18.04
CA LEU A 288 1.98 2.46 -19.01
C LEU A 288 1.86 3.95 -19.38
N GLY A 289 1.50 4.26 -20.62
CA GLY A 289 1.29 5.64 -21.07
C GLY A 289 2.57 6.44 -21.30
N GLY A 290 3.69 5.80 -21.57
CA GLY A 290 4.98 6.42 -21.90
C GLY A 290 5.01 7.01 -23.32
N GLY A 291 4.19 7.99 -23.57
CA GLY A 291 4.05 8.77 -24.80
C GLY A 291 2.99 9.83 -24.55
N ASP A 292 2.82 10.82 -25.44
CA ASP A 292 1.83 11.88 -25.27
C ASP A 292 0.46 11.32 -24.86
N ALA A 293 0.13 11.50 -23.58
CA ALA A 293 -1.04 10.92 -22.94
C ALA A 293 -2.32 11.64 -23.41
N SER A 294 -2.84 11.24 -24.55
CA SER A 294 -4.12 11.74 -25.04
C SER A 294 -5.32 10.82 -24.88
N ALA A 295 -5.15 9.60 -24.33
CA ALA A 295 -6.31 8.72 -24.13
C ALA A 295 -6.15 7.72 -22.98
N ASP A 296 -7.05 7.78 -21.99
CA ASP A 296 -7.24 6.72 -20.98
C ASP A 296 -7.55 5.34 -21.63
N GLY A 297 -8.08 5.31 -22.84
CA GLY A 297 -8.35 4.10 -23.64
C GLY A 297 -7.08 3.36 -24.07
N ASP A 298 -6.03 4.07 -24.40
CA ASP A 298 -4.75 3.48 -24.82
C ASP A 298 -4.06 2.74 -23.64
N VAL A 299 -4.06 3.31 -22.45
CA VAL A 299 -3.47 2.72 -21.24
C VAL A 299 -4.19 1.42 -20.84
N THR A 300 -5.52 1.39 -20.94
CA THR A 300 -6.31 0.18 -20.63
C THR A 300 -6.05 -0.92 -21.66
N GLN A 301 -5.97 -0.57 -22.92
CA GLN A 301 -5.68 -1.54 -23.98
C GLN A 301 -4.25 -2.07 -23.87
N GLN A 302 -3.27 -1.21 -23.64
CA GLN A 302 -1.88 -1.59 -23.41
C GLN A 302 -1.76 -2.56 -22.23
N ALA A 303 -2.35 -2.22 -21.07
CA ALA A 303 -2.34 -3.08 -19.90
C ALA A 303 -2.99 -4.45 -20.19
N ALA A 304 -4.11 -4.45 -20.91
CA ALA A 304 -4.79 -5.69 -21.26
C ALA A 304 -4.00 -6.57 -22.22
N GLN A 305 -3.25 -5.99 -23.17
CA GLN A 305 -2.36 -6.73 -24.07
C GLN A 305 -1.23 -7.40 -23.29
N GLU A 306 -0.60 -6.69 -22.37
CA GLU A 306 0.46 -7.25 -21.52
C GLU A 306 -0.04 -8.41 -20.63
N ILE A 307 -1.25 -8.27 -20.07
CA ILE A 307 -1.87 -9.34 -19.30
C ILE A 307 -2.16 -10.55 -20.20
N ALA A 308 -2.76 -10.34 -21.37
CA ALA A 308 -3.07 -11.41 -22.31
C ALA A 308 -1.79 -12.15 -22.76
N ALA A 309 -0.70 -11.43 -23.02
CA ALA A 309 0.59 -12.02 -23.41
C ALA A 309 1.22 -12.91 -22.34
N VAL A 310 0.94 -12.67 -21.06
CA VAL A 310 1.47 -13.52 -19.96
C VAL A 310 0.54 -14.71 -19.67
N LEU A 311 -0.74 -14.65 -20.08
CA LEU A 311 -1.72 -15.70 -19.86
C LEU A 311 -1.77 -16.73 -21.02
N GLY A 312 -1.44 -16.30 -22.23
CA GLY A 312 -1.37 -17.14 -23.43
C GLY A 312 -0.06 -17.84 -23.56
#